data_ed2d00d8b5ee430717333fd99bed487c
#
_entry.id   ed2d00d8b5ee430717333fd99bed487c
#
_cell.length_a   1.000
_cell.length_b   1.000
_cell.length_c   1.000
_cell.angle_alpha   90.00
_cell.angle_beta   90.00
_cell.angle_gamma   90.00
#
_symmetry.space_group_name_H-M   'P 1'
#
loop_
_entity.id
_entity.type
_entity.pdbx_description
1 polymer ?
#
loop_
_entity_poly.entity_id
_entity_poly.type
_entity_poly.pdbx_seq_one_letter_code
_entity_poly.pdbx_strand_id
1 'polypeptide(L)'
;MATVSHDEALANARRLLKAEPGAALAQARAVIEAVPTSAAAHRLAAHALRALNRETEAQAASLAAVGATIHDEAMVGAALALAEDRLPDAEPALRQRLREDATDVAAIRMLAEVAGRIGRYEDAEKLLSRALQLAPGFGAARANLATVYYKQNRFADAAETLDAVLGDDPDNPAHANLRAAALGRIGGYDEALALYEELTCRFPDHAKLWMSYGHLLKTVGRQDDSIAAYRRALDADPGLGEIWWSLANLKTIRFGAEDRAAMEAALVAAEPDANARADDRLHLHFALGKAYDDAAEHEPAFRHYGAGNAIRSSQLGYRAAETSAAVDAIIATCTAEFFASRAESGDPAPDPIFILGMPRAGSTLIEQILASHSAIEGTMELPDIPALALGLGRETYDDGRRWIEALTETPPAQLAELGAAFLQRTAVQRKTDKPFYVDKLPNNWLYIAFIRVILPNAKIIDARRHPLDCCFSNFRQHYAKGQAFSYGLADVGGYYRDYVRLMAHIDAVQPGRVHRVIHEALLDDPEAEVRAMLAWLDQPFEDACMAFHTNARAVRTASSEQVRKPINRDGVGQWRPYDKWLDPLKQALGSVLDAYPASPADFG
;
A
#
# COMPACT_ATOMS: atom_id res chain seq x y z
N MET A 1 31.19 -8.20 57.10
CA MET A 1 29.86 -8.15 56.45
C MET A 1 29.99 -8.91 55.16
N ALA A 2 29.26 -10.00 54.94
CA ALA A 2 29.28 -10.70 53.67
C ALA A 2 28.73 -9.78 52.58
N THR A 3 29.52 -9.53 51.55
CA THR A 3 29.07 -8.78 50.34
C THR A 3 28.01 -9.62 49.67
N VAL A 4 26.74 -9.27 49.83
CA VAL A 4 25.60 -9.85 49.10
C VAL A 4 25.88 -9.63 47.62
N SER A 5 25.81 -10.69 46.81
CA SER A 5 25.99 -10.54 45.36
C SER A 5 24.88 -9.65 44.76
N HIS A 6 25.16 -8.96 43.66
CA HIS A 6 24.16 -8.11 43.00
C HIS A 6 22.90 -8.90 42.63
N ASP A 7 23.05 -10.15 42.22
CA ASP A 7 21.95 -11.04 41.89
C ASP A 7 21.09 -11.40 43.11
N GLU A 8 21.72 -11.65 44.25
CA GLU A 8 21.01 -11.89 45.52
C GLU A 8 20.25 -10.63 45.97
N ALA A 9 20.83 -9.44 45.81
CA ALA A 9 20.20 -8.16 46.12
C ALA A 9 18.95 -7.93 45.22
N LEU A 10 19.06 -8.21 43.92
CA LEU A 10 17.94 -8.11 43.00
C LEU A 10 16.85 -9.16 43.28
N ALA A 11 17.22 -10.40 43.60
CA ALA A 11 16.29 -11.45 43.99
C ALA A 11 15.54 -11.10 45.27
N ASN A 12 16.21 -10.51 46.25
CA ASN A 12 15.61 -10.04 47.48
C ASN A 12 14.66 -8.84 47.24
N ALA A 13 15.09 -7.87 46.45
CA ALA A 13 14.26 -6.71 46.10
C ALA A 13 12.98 -7.15 45.34
N ARG A 14 13.05 -8.17 44.48
CA ARG A 14 11.86 -8.77 43.83
C ARG A 14 10.89 -9.37 44.83
N ARG A 15 11.39 -10.03 45.89
CA ARG A 15 10.54 -10.60 46.94
C ARG A 15 9.83 -9.52 47.77
N LEU A 16 10.52 -8.41 48.01
CA LEU A 16 9.98 -7.28 48.79
C LEU A 16 8.98 -6.43 48.01
N LEU A 17 8.98 -6.50 46.69
CA LEU A 17 8.23 -5.59 45.81
C LEU A 17 6.74 -5.44 46.16
N LYS A 18 6.07 -6.56 46.53
CA LYS A 18 4.65 -6.57 46.87
C LYS A 18 4.37 -6.12 48.30
N ALA A 19 5.21 -6.47 49.26
CA ALA A 19 4.98 -6.22 50.67
C ALA A 19 5.60 -4.89 51.16
N GLU A 20 6.79 -4.59 50.68
CA GLU A 20 7.61 -3.45 51.11
C GLU A 20 8.25 -2.75 49.90
N PRO A 21 7.45 -2.09 49.03
CA PRO A 21 7.99 -1.49 47.80
C PRO A 21 9.04 -0.41 48.07
N GLY A 22 9.01 0.27 49.21
CA GLY A 22 10.05 1.22 49.61
C GLY A 22 11.43 0.56 49.86
N ALA A 23 11.43 -0.61 50.51
CA ALA A 23 12.63 -1.39 50.75
C ALA A 23 13.16 -2.00 49.43
N ALA A 24 12.28 -2.47 48.56
CA ALA A 24 12.62 -2.93 47.22
C ALA A 24 13.30 -1.82 46.39
N LEU A 25 12.77 -0.60 46.43
CA LEU A 25 13.36 0.58 45.78
C LEU A 25 14.76 0.92 46.31
N ALA A 26 14.91 0.88 47.63
CA ALA A 26 16.22 1.17 48.26
C ALA A 26 17.27 0.15 47.80
N GLN A 27 16.94 -1.14 47.75
CA GLN A 27 17.86 -2.17 47.27
C GLN A 27 18.17 -2.03 45.76
N ALA A 28 17.14 -1.77 44.94
CA ALA A 28 17.34 -1.54 43.51
C ALA A 28 18.27 -0.35 43.26
N ARG A 29 18.11 0.76 44.01
CA ARG A 29 18.99 1.95 43.94
C ARG A 29 20.41 1.64 44.36
N ALA A 30 20.62 0.85 45.39
CA ALA A 30 21.97 0.44 45.81
C ALA A 30 22.65 -0.41 44.71
N VAL A 31 21.91 -1.27 44.01
CA VAL A 31 22.47 -2.00 42.86
C VAL A 31 22.77 -1.05 41.68
N ILE A 32 21.91 -0.07 41.41
CA ILE A 32 22.14 0.94 40.34
C ILE A 32 23.40 1.78 40.67
N GLU A 33 23.61 2.16 41.92
CA GLU A 33 24.81 2.90 42.35
C GLU A 33 26.09 2.08 42.13
N ALA A 34 26.02 0.77 42.41
CA ALA A 34 27.18 -0.13 42.21
C ALA A 34 27.36 -0.56 40.73
N VAL A 35 26.28 -0.74 40.00
CA VAL A 35 26.23 -1.20 38.58
C VAL A 35 25.21 -0.37 37.83
N PRO A 36 25.56 0.86 37.38
CA PRO A 36 24.64 1.77 36.67
C PRO A 36 24.07 1.18 35.38
N THR A 37 24.73 0.21 34.80
CA THR A 37 24.34 -0.49 33.56
C THR A 37 23.40 -1.67 33.78
N SER A 38 22.93 -1.91 35.01
CA SER A 38 22.00 -3.01 35.32
C SER A 38 20.56 -2.70 34.88
N ALA A 39 20.18 -3.13 33.69
CA ALA A 39 18.81 -2.98 33.18
C ALA A 39 17.77 -3.59 34.15
N ALA A 40 18.12 -4.74 34.78
CA ALA A 40 17.28 -5.42 35.76
C ALA A 40 17.03 -4.57 37.02
N ALA A 41 18.05 -3.83 37.51
CA ALA A 41 17.92 -2.95 38.67
C ALA A 41 17.03 -1.74 38.33
N HIS A 42 17.20 -1.13 37.17
CA HIS A 42 16.37 -0.01 36.72
C HIS A 42 14.91 -0.42 36.54
N ARG A 43 14.63 -1.62 35.96
CA ARG A 43 13.26 -2.15 35.84
C ARG A 43 12.63 -2.37 37.22
N LEU A 44 13.39 -2.96 38.16
CA LEU A 44 12.90 -3.19 39.51
C LEU A 44 12.61 -1.89 40.27
N ALA A 45 13.45 -0.87 40.08
CA ALA A 45 13.21 0.47 40.62
C ALA A 45 11.91 1.06 40.02
N ALA A 46 11.67 0.90 38.72
CA ALA A 46 10.44 1.34 38.07
C ALA A 46 9.20 0.63 38.63
N HIS A 47 9.27 -0.68 38.85
CA HIS A 47 8.18 -1.43 39.50
C HIS A 47 7.90 -0.95 40.91
N ALA A 48 8.94 -0.76 41.73
CA ALA A 48 8.80 -0.28 43.10
C ALA A 48 8.21 1.14 43.14
N LEU A 49 8.64 2.02 42.25
CA LEU A 49 8.13 3.39 42.14
C LEU A 49 6.66 3.42 41.73
N ARG A 50 6.21 2.55 40.81
CA ARG A 50 4.77 2.41 40.47
C ARG A 50 3.97 1.93 41.67
N ALA A 51 4.45 0.93 42.40
CA ALA A 51 3.81 0.44 43.61
C ALA A 51 3.69 1.53 44.71
N LEU A 52 4.56 2.52 44.68
CA LEU A 52 4.54 3.71 45.57
C LEU A 52 3.76 4.89 44.97
N ASN A 53 3.08 4.73 43.83
CA ASN A 53 2.35 5.78 43.10
C ASN A 53 3.25 6.98 42.68
N ARG A 54 4.54 6.73 42.45
CA ARG A 54 5.54 7.73 41.99
C ARG A 54 5.76 7.57 40.47
N GLU A 55 4.70 7.82 39.69
CA GLU A 55 4.68 7.44 38.27
C GLU A 55 5.75 8.15 37.43
N THR A 56 5.97 9.46 37.62
CA THR A 56 7.01 10.22 36.87
C THR A 56 8.40 9.63 37.07
N GLU A 57 8.73 9.25 38.31
CA GLU A 57 10.04 8.62 38.58
C GLU A 57 10.10 7.19 38.04
N ALA A 58 8.98 6.47 38.04
CA ALA A 58 8.88 5.14 37.43
C ALA A 58 9.10 5.18 35.93
N GLN A 59 8.57 6.18 35.25
CA GLN A 59 8.79 6.41 33.83
C GLN A 59 10.25 6.72 33.53
N ALA A 60 10.90 7.58 34.31
CA ALA A 60 12.33 7.87 34.20
C ALA A 60 13.18 6.61 34.43
N ALA A 61 12.85 5.79 35.43
CA ALA A 61 13.54 4.53 35.69
C ALA A 61 13.32 3.51 34.57
N SER A 62 12.12 3.48 33.96
CA SER A 62 11.83 2.64 32.78
C SER A 62 12.68 3.05 31.58
N LEU A 63 12.83 4.36 31.34
CA LEU A 63 13.67 4.87 30.24
C LEU A 63 15.16 4.57 30.50
N ALA A 64 15.63 4.70 31.75
CA ALA A 64 17.00 4.31 32.14
C ALA A 64 17.24 2.80 31.91
N ALA A 65 16.23 1.95 32.18
CA ALA A 65 16.32 0.53 31.90
C ALA A 65 16.50 0.25 30.40
N VAL A 66 15.84 1.00 29.52
CA VAL A 66 16.02 0.90 28.05
C VAL A 66 17.48 1.22 27.68
N GLY A 67 18.04 2.32 28.20
CA GLY A 67 19.44 2.69 27.94
C GLY A 67 20.44 1.62 28.40
N ALA A 68 20.15 0.94 29.53
CA ALA A 68 20.99 -0.13 30.05
C ALA A 68 20.84 -1.48 29.31
N THR A 69 19.86 -1.63 28.41
CA THR A 69 19.56 -2.89 27.69
C THR A 69 20.71 -3.33 26.77
N ILE A 70 21.57 -2.43 26.34
CA ILE A 70 22.78 -2.77 25.54
C ILE A 70 23.77 -3.68 26.30
N HIS A 71 23.63 -3.82 27.60
CA HIS A 71 24.43 -4.71 28.47
C HIS A 71 23.70 -6.01 28.87
N ASP A 72 22.50 -6.25 28.31
CA ASP A 72 21.70 -7.46 28.53
C ASP A 72 21.87 -8.39 27.32
N GLU A 73 22.66 -9.47 27.48
CA GLU A 73 23.03 -10.37 26.37
C GLU A 73 21.83 -10.94 25.62
N ALA A 74 20.76 -11.31 26.33
CA ALA A 74 19.55 -11.84 25.70
C ALA A 74 18.85 -10.81 24.82
N MET A 75 18.81 -9.55 25.27
CA MET A 75 18.22 -8.45 24.53
C MET A 75 19.09 -7.99 23.36
N VAL A 76 20.43 -8.01 23.53
CA VAL A 76 21.38 -7.77 22.43
C VAL A 76 21.23 -8.86 21.37
N GLY A 77 21.11 -10.15 21.77
CA GLY A 77 20.86 -11.25 20.85
C GLY A 77 19.57 -11.07 20.05
N ALA A 78 18.47 -10.66 20.71
CA ALA A 78 17.21 -10.38 20.04
C ALA A 78 17.32 -9.15 19.08
N ALA A 79 18.03 -8.10 19.49
CA ALA A 79 18.26 -6.93 18.64
C ALA A 79 19.09 -7.28 17.38
N LEU A 80 20.12 -8.10 17.53
CA LEU A 80 20.94 -8.61 16.42
C LEU A 80 20.10 -9.47 15.46
N ALA A 81 19.29 -10.38 16.00
CA ALA A 81 18.38 -11.20 15.18
C ALA A 81 17.38 -10.32 14.39
N LEU A 82 16.87 -9.25 14.99
CA LEU A 82 16.05 -8.25 14.28
C LEU A 82 16.83 -7.53 13.18
N ALA A 83 18.07 -7.10 13.46
CA ALA A 83 18.91 -6.42 12.48
C ALA A 83 19.22 -7.31 11.26
N GLU A 84 19.36 -8.61 11.48
CA GLU A 84 19.61 -9.62 10.45
C GLU A 84 18.32 -10.22 9.84
N ASP A 85 17.15 -9.64 10.15
CA ASP A 85 15.81 -10.09 9.70
C ASP A 85 15.46 -11.54 10.08
N ARG A 86 16.11 -12.08 11.14
CA ARG A 86 15.84 -13.41 11.69
C ARG A 86 14.69 -13.35 12.71
N LEU A 87 13.49 -13.00 12.24
CA LEU A 87 12.31 -12.81 13.08
C LEU A 87 11.93 -14.06 13.90
N PRO A 88 12.02 -15.30 13.35
CA PRO A 88 11.75 -16.52 14.11
C PRO A 88 12.67 -16.72 15.32
N ASP A 89 13.86 -16.15 15.31
CA ASP A 89 14.81 -16.24 16.43
C ASP A 89 14.53 -15.15 17.48
N ALA A 90 14.18 -13.95 17.04
CA ALA A 90 13.91 -12.82 17.93
C ALA A 90 12.60 -12.98 18.73
N GLU A 91 11.51 -13.39 18.08
CA GLU A 91 10.17 -13.43 18.69
C GLU A 91 10.08 -14.29 19.95
N PRO A 92 10.55 -15.55 19.98
CA PRO A 92 10.47 -16.40 21.17
C PRO A 92 11.21 -15.80 22.38
N ALA A 93 12.41 -15.24 22.15
CA ALA A 93 13.22 -14.60 23.20
C ALA A 93 12.51 -13.38 23.80
N LEU A 94 11.93 -12.53 22.96
CA LEU A 94 11.17 -11.34 23.38
C LEU A 94 9.90 -11.73 24.14
N ARG A 95 9.16 -12.75 23.66
CA ARG A 95 7.97 -13.28 24.35
C ARG A 95 8.32 -13.91 25.71
N GLN A 96 9.44 -14.61 25.80
CA GLN A 96 9.91 -15.16 27.06
C GLN A 96 10.24 -14.02 28.04
N ARG A 97 10.93 -12.99 27.58
CA ARG A 97 11.26 -11.82 28.38
C ARG A 97 10.01 -11.13 28.94
N LEU A 98 8.96 -10.97 28.11
CA LEU A 98 7.72 -10.34 28.51
C LEU A 98 6.86 -11.23 29.43
N ARG A 99 7.03 -12.55 29.43
CA ARG A 99 6.45 -13.42 30.46
C ARG A 99 7.11 -13.22 31.83
N GLU A 100 8.39 -12.94 31.84
CA GLU A 100 9.15 -12.66 33.10
C GLU A 100 8.91 -11.25 33.61
N ASP A 101 8.83 -10.26 32.70
CA ASP A 101 8.58 -8.86 33.00
C ASP A 101 7.75 -8.19 31.90
N ALA A 102 6.43 -8.18 32.10
CA ALA A 102 5.45 -7.62 31.15
C ALA A 102 5.59 -6.08 30.97
N THR A 103 6.50 -5.44 31.69
CA THR A 103 6.75 -3.98 31.62
C THR A 103 8.16 -3.66 31.09
N ASP A 104 8.87 -4.65 30.55
CA ASP A 104 10.16 -4.41 29.89
C ASP A 104 9.93 -3.64 28.58
N VAL A 105 10.11 -2.32 28.66
CA VAL A 105 9.83 -1.38 27.56
C VAL A 105 10.65 -1.65 26.32
N ALA A 106 11.90 -2.09 26.46
CA ALA A 106 12.75 -2.44 25.33
C ALA A 106 12.24 -3.71 24.62
N ALA A 107 11.85 -4.73 25.38
CA ALA A 107 11.29 -5.96 24.83
C ALA A 107 9.92 -5.72 24.16
N ILE A 108 9.06 -4.86 24.76
CA ILE A 108 7.78 -4.46 24.16
C ILE A 108 8.03 -3.79 22.79
N ARG A 109 8.96 -2.82 22.69
CA ARG A 109 9.27 -2.14 21.43
C ARG A 109 9.82 -3.11 20.38
N MET A 110 10.75 -4.00 20.77
CA MET A 110 11.29 -4.97 19.82
C MET A 110 10.24 -5.97 19.34
N LEU A 111 9.34 -6.43 20.22
CA LEU A 111 8.23 -7.29 19.80
C LEU A 111 7.23 -6.56 18.90
N ALA A 112 7.01 -5.26 19.12
CA ALA A 112 6.22 -4.43 18.23
C ALA A 112 6.88 -4.30 16.84
N GLU A 113 8.21 -4.23 16.77
CA GLU A 113 8.94 -4.24 15.51
C GLU A 113 8.76 -5.57 14.77
N VAL A 114 8.83 -6.73 15.46
CA VAL A 114 8.47 -8.03 14.87
C VAL A 114 7.05 -8.00 14.30
N ALA A 115 6.07 -7.57 15.11
CA ALA A 115 4.68 -7.49 14.67
C ALA A 115 4.50 -6.59 13.44
N GLY A 116 5.18 -5.44 13.39
CA GLY A 116 5.18 -4.52 12.25
C GLY A 116 5.77 -5.14 10.98
N ARG A 117 6.88 -5.89 11.09
CA ARG A 117 7.53 -6.55 9.95
C ARG A 117 6.68 -7.68 9.36
N ILE A 118 5.92 -8.41 10.18
CA ILE A 118 4.98 -9.45 9.72
C ILE A 118 3.59 -8.90 9.37
N GLY A 119 3.42 -7.56 9.33
CA GLY A 119 2.17 -6.91 8.92
C GLY A 119 1.07 -6.85 9.99
N ARG A 120 1.34 -7.27 11.24
CA ARG A 120 0.38 -7.19 12.36
C ARG A 120 0.41 -5.79 13.00
N TYR A 121 0.00 -4.79 12.24
CA TYR A 121 0.14 -3.38 12.63
C TYR A 121 -0.71 -2.99 13.84
N GLU A 122 -1.89 -3.58 14.04
CA GLU A 122 -2.74 -3.33 15.22
C GLU A 122 -2.09 -3.82 16.52
N ASP A 123 -1.40 -4.96 16.46
CA ASP A 123 -0.67 -5.48 17.61
C ASP A 123 0.57 -4.64 17.89
N ALA A 124 1.28 -4.21 16.83
CA ALA A 124 2.41 -3.31 16.95
C ALA A 124 2.00 -1.98 17.60
N GLU A 125 0.88 -1.40 17.18
CA GLU A 125 0.31 -0.17 17.77
C GLU A 125 0.03 -0.33 19.27
N LYS A 126 -0.67 -1.43 19.66
CA LYS A 126 -0.97 -1.71 21.07
C LYS A 126 0.30 -1.83 21.93
N LEU A 127 1.30 -2.54 21.40
CA LEU A 127 2.59 -2.71 22.07
C LEU A 127 3.32 -1.36 22.21
N LEU A 128 3.42 -0.57 21.14
CA LEU A 128 4.10 0.72 21.16
C LEU A 128 3.38 1.73 22.06
N SER A 129 2.06 1.77 22.02
CA SER A 129 1.26 2.57 22.93
C SER A 129 1.53 2.19 24.39
N ARG A 130 1.65 0.89 24.68
CA ARG A 130 2.01 0.41 26.02
C ARG A 130 3.43 0.82 26.40
N ALA A 131 4.40 0.73 25.50
CA ALA A 131 5.78 1.17 25.75
C ALA A 131 5.82 2.66 26.10
N LEU A 132 5.08 3.50 25.37
CA LEU A 132 5.00 4.94 25.60
C LEU A 132 4.23 5.32 26.87
N GLN A 133 3.23 4.53 27.29
CA GLN A 133 2.62 4.71 28.63
C GLN A 133 3.63 4.47 29.77
N LEU A 134 4.50 3.47 29.61
CA LEU A 134 5.51 3.10 30.60
C LEU A 134 6.72 4.03 30.59
N ALA A 135 7.08 4.56 29.42
CA ALA A 135 8.22 5.45 29.21
C ALA A 135 7.88 6.49 28.11
N PRO A 136 7.16 7.58 28.44
CA PRO A 136 6.73 8.58 27.46
C PRO A 136 7.86 9.25 26.68
N GLY A 137 9.06 9.35 27.28
CA GLY A 137 10.27 9.90 26.65
C GLY A 137 10.99 8.92 25.70
N PHE A 138 10.44 7.73 25.42
CA PHE A 138 11.12 6.76 24.55
C PHE A 138 10.92 7.11 23.06
N GLY A 139 11.78 7.99 22.52
CA GLY A 139 11.74 8.49 21.15
C GLY A 139 11.71 7.39 20.09
N ALA A 140 12.50 6.31 20.26
CA ALA A 140 12.50 5.21 19.31
C ALA A 140 11.14 4.44 19.24
N ALA A 141 10.42 4.30 20.35
CA ALA A 141 9.09 3.72 20.34
C ALA A 141 8.09 4.65 19.64
N ARG A 142 8.22 5.97 19.83
CA ARG A 142 7.40 6.99 19.16
C ARG A 142 7.65 6.98 17.64
N ALA A 143 8.90 6.88 17.19
CA ALA A 143 9.25 6.78 15.78
C ALA A 143 8.71 5.49 15.13
N ASN A 144 8.79 4.37 15.85
CA ASN A 144 8.18 3.11 15.38
C ASN A 144 6.65 3.21 15.30
N LEU A 145 6.00 3.91 16.25
CA LEU A 145 4.55 4.13 16.22
C LEU A 145 4.12 4.97 15.00
N ALA A 146 4.88 6.02 14.69
CA ALA A 146 4.64 6.81 13.48
C ALA A 146 4.77 5.95 12.20
N THR A 147 5.77 5.06 12.16
CA THR A 147 5.92 4.11 11.05
C THR A 147 4.72 3.15 10.96
N VAL A 148 4.20 2.66 12.09
CA VAL A 148 3.01 1.81 12.14
C VAL A 148 1.79 2.56 11.65
N TYR A 149 1.55 3.80 12.08
CA TYR A 149 0.46 4.64 11.57
C TYR A 149 0.57 4.85 10.05
N TYR A 150 1.77 5.12 9.54
CA TYR A 150 1.99 5.24 8.10
C TYR A 150 1.63 3.96 7.34
N LYS A 151 2.00 2.78 7.88
CA LYS A 151 1.68 1.46 7.29
C LYS A 151 0.19 1.12 7.36
N GLN A 152 -0.52 1.63 8.36
CA GLN A 152 -1.99 1.53 8.51
C GLN A 152 -2.74 2.55 7.62
N ASN A 153 -2.05 3.36 6.81
CA ASN A 153 -2.59 4.49 6.04
C ASN A 153 -3.18 5.62 6.91
N ARG A 154 -2.87 5.67 8.20
CA ARG A 154 -3.22 6.75 9.13
C ARG A 154 -2.15 7.86 9.03
N PHE A 155 -2.12 8.51 7.88
CA PHE A 155 -1.03 9.44 7.53
C PHE A 155 -1.05 10.73 8.37
N ALA A 156 -2.22 11.21 8.79
CA ALA A 156 -2.33 12.37 9.67
C ALA A 156 -1.71 12.06 11.05
N ASP A 157 -2.05 10.91 11.65
CA ASP A 157 -1.50 10.47 12.93
C ASP A 157 0.01 10.25 12.84
N ALA A 158 0.48 9.72 11.71
CA ALA A 158 1.91 9.55 11.44
C ALA A 158 2.65 10.90 11.40
N ALA A 159 2.10 11.90 10.69
CA ALA A 159 2.71 13.22 10.58
C ALA A 159 2.77 13.92 11.94
N GLU A 160 1.67 13.93 12.70
CA GLU A 160 1.61 14.51 14.06
C GLU A 160 2.59 13.83 15.02
N THR A 161 2.67 12.49 14.98
CA THR A 161 3.63 11.75 15.81
C THR A 161 5.08 12.09 15.46
N LEU A 162 5.37 12.28 14.16
CA LEU A 162 6.71 12.66 13.67
C LEU A 162 7.08 14.10 14.03
N ASP A 163 6.13 15.01 14.18
CA ASP A 163 6.40 16.36 14.69
C ASP A 163 7.03 16.29 16.09
N ALA A 164 6.49 15.45 16.97
CA ALA A 164 7.05 15.25 18.30
C ALA A 164 8.41 14.53 18.26
N VAL A 165 8.63 13.57 17.35
CA VAL A 165 9.92 12.89 17.17
C VAL A 165 11.00 13.86 16.70
N LEU A 166 10.67 14.70 15.72
CA LEU A 166 11.60 15.70 15.16
C LEU A 166 11.86 16.87 16.12
N GLY A 167 10.93 17.14 17.06
CA GLY A 167 11.20 18.07 18.16
C GLY A 167 12.33 17.61 19.06
N ASP A 168 12.48 16.29 19.27
CA ASP A 168 13.53 15.67 20.08
C ASP A 168 14.84 15.41 19.26
N ASP A 169 14.71 15.10 17.95
CA ASP A 169 15.80 14.77 17.03
C ASP A 169 15.58 15.42 15.65
N PRO A 170 15.82 16.75 15.54
CA PRO A 170 15.49 17.54 14.34
C PRO A 170 16.37 17.20 13.12
N ASP A 171 17.52 16.58 13.35
CA ASP A 171 18.50 16.32 12.30
C ASP A 171 18.39 14.93 11.68
N ASN A 172 17.37 14.15 12.04
CA ASN A 172 17.20 12.80 11.53
C ASN A 172 16.51 12.77 10.14
N PRO A 173 17.27 12.50 9.05
CA PRO A 173 16.72 12.56 7.71
C PRO A 173 15.65 11.49 7.45
N ALA A 174 15.72 10.35 8.14
CA ALA A 174 14.74 9.27 7.94
C ALA A 174 13.36 9.66 8.52
N HIS A 175 13.33 10.28 9.71
CA HIS A 175 12.09 10.75 10.32
C HIS A 175 11.49 11.92 9.53
N ALA A 176 12.30 12.87 9.09
CA ALA A 176 11.87 13.98 8.28
C ALA A 176 11.34 13.52 6.90
N ASN A 177 12.00 12.54 6.26
CA ASN A 177 11.52 11.91 5.03
C ASN A 177 10.15 11.25 5.22
N LEU A 178 9.97 10.50 6.32
CA LEU A 178 8.68 9.84 6.59
C LEU A 178 7.57 10.86 6.86
N ARG A 179 7.88 11.98 7.53
CA ARG A 179 6.94 13.10 7.74
C ARG A 179 6.52 13.72 6.42
N ALA A 180 7.48 14.06 5.56
CA ALA A 180 7.20 14.62 4.24
C ALA A 180 6.36 13.65 3.37
N ALA A 181 6.67 12.35 3.43
CA ALA A 181 5.88 11.33 2.75
C ALA A 181 4.45 11.26 3.28
N ALA A 182 4.25 11.32 4.62
CA ALA A 182 2.92 11.32 5.24
C ALA A 182 2.10 12.56 4.84
N LEU A 183 2.70 13.76 4.89
CA LEU A 183 2.09 15.01 4.41
C LEU A 183 1.66 14.89 2.94
N GLY A 184 2.54 14.40 2.08
CA GLY A 184 2.21 14.18 0.67
C GLY A 184 1.05 13.19 0.48
N ARG A 185 0.82 12.24 1.41
CA ARG A 185 -0.30 11.29 1.35
C ARG A 185 -1.65 11.91 1.74
N ILE A 186 -1.66 12.91 2.60
CA ILE A 186 -2.87 13.63 3.01
C ILE A 186 -3.14 14.90 2.18
N GLY A 187 -2.33 15.13 1.13
CA GLY A 187 -2.50 16.28 0.23
C GLY A 187 -1.82 17.58 0.69
N GLY A 188 -1.02 17.55 1.75
CA GLY A 188 -0.19 18.68 2.22
C GLY A 188 1.05 18.87 1.34
N TYR A 189 0.82 19.08 0.04
CA TYR A 189 1.89 19.07 -0.96
C TYR A 189 2.90 20.19 -0.79
N ASP A 190 2.44 21.41 -0.50
CA ASP A 190 3.33 22.58 -0.40
C ASP A 190 4.30 22.43 0.78
N GLU A 191 3.80 21.98 1.94
CA GLU A 191 4.63 21.73 3.11
C GLU A 191 5.60 20.57 2.88
N ALA A 192 5.13 19.49 2.25
CA ALA A 192 5.98 18.34 1.93
C ALA A 192 7.09 18.71 0.92
N LEU A 193 6.79 19.54 -0.10
CA LEU A 193 7.78 20.04 -1.06
C LEU A 193 8.83 20.91 -0.37
N ALA A 194 8.42 21.88 0.46
CA ALA A 194 9.34 22.72 1.20
C ALA A 194 10.28 21.90 2.11
N LEU A 195 9.73 20.88 2.79
CA LEU A 195 10.52 20.00 3.63
C LEU A 195 11.54 19.18 2.81
N TYR A 196 11.16 18.66 1.63
CA TYR A 196 12.11 17.95 0.77
C TYR A 196 13.18 18.88 0.18
N GLU A 197 12.84 20.12 -0.18
CA GLU A 197 13.82 21.13 -0.62
C GLU A 197 14.86 21.40 0.46
N GLU A 198 14.44 21.58 1.71
CA GLU A 198 15.36 21.72 2.85
C GLU A 198 16.23 20.47 3.04
N LEU A 199 15.61 19.28 3.07
CA LEU A 199 16.32 18.02 3.33
C LEU A 199 17.36 17.71 2.24
N THR A 200 17.04 17.94 0.98
CA THR A 200 17.98 17.69 -0.13
C THR A 200 19.13 18.68 -0.16
N CYS A 201 18.95 19.91 0.35
CA CYS A 201 20.03 20.87 0.57
C CYS A 201 20.95 20.43 1.73
N ARG A 202 20.38 19.90 2.82
CA ARG A 202 21.15 19.47 4.01
C ARG A 202 21.86 18.13 3.80
N PHE A 203 21.28 17.24 3.01
CA PHE A 203 21.76 15.87 2.76
C PHE A 203 21.86 15.58 1.25
N PRO A 204 22.73 16.29 0.51
CA PRO A 204 22.77 16.23 -0.96
C PRO A 204 23.15 14.86 -1.52
N ASP A 205 23.88 14.05 -0.75
CA ASP A 205 24.34 12.71 -1.17
C ASP A 205 23.41 11.58 -0.71
N HIS A 206 22.22 11.92 -0.17
CA HIS A 206 21.28 10.92 0.32
C HIS A 206 20.28 10.51 -0.77
N ALA A 207 20.61 9.46 -1.54
CA ALA A 207 19.85 9.02 -2.71
C ALA A 207 18.33 8.84 -2.45
N LYS A 208 17.95 8.23 -1.30
CA LYS A 208 16.53 7.99 -0.96
C LYS A 208 15.73 9.27 -0.70
N LEU A 209 16.36 10.36 -0.23
CA LEU A 209 15.67 11.65 -0.11
C LEU A 209 15.34 12.23 -1.49
N TRP A 210 16.33 12.26 -2.39
CA TRP A 210 16.11 12.70 -3.76
C TRP A 210 15.05 11.85 -4.48
N MET A 211 15.06 10.53 -4.26
CA MET A 211 14.04 9.64 -4.81
C MET A 211 12.63 9.98 -4.30
N SER A 212 12.48 10.15 -2.97
CA SER A 212 11.19 10.51 -2.36
C SER A 212 10.70 11.88 -2.81
N TYR A 213 11.60 12.85 -2.94
CA TYR A 213 11.29 14.17 -3.51
C TYR A 213 10.81 14.05 -4.96
N GLY A 214 11.50 13.25 -5.79
CA GLY A 214 11.10 12.96 -7.16
C GLY A 214 9.69 12.34 -7.23
N HIS A 215 9.33 11.44 -6.33
CA HIS A 215 7.98 10.88 -6.25
C HIS A 215 6.91 11.92 -5.94
N LEU A 216 7.19 12.86 -5.05
CA LEU A 216 6.27 13.94 -4.73
C LEU A 216 6.11 14.91 -5.90
N LEU A 217 7.23 15.33 -6.52
CA LEU A 217 7.24 16.19 -7.71
C LEU A 217 6.44 15.60 -8.87
N LYS A 218 6.59 14.28 -9.11
CA LYS A 218 5.76 13.54 -10.07
C LYS A 218 4.28 13.63 -9.72
N THR A 219 3.93 13.45 -8.44
CA THR A 219 2.53 13.46 -7.98
C THR A 219 1.87 14.80 -8.25
N VAL A 220 2.58 15.92 -8.02
CA VAL A 220 2.06 17.27 -8.26
C VAL A 220 2.21 17.74 -9.72
N GLY A 221 2.77 16.90 -10.61
CA GLY A 221 2.89 17.19 -12.04
C GLY A 221 4.12 18.03 -12.42
N ARG A 222 5.08 18.25 -11.51
CA ARG A 222 6.36 18.90 -11.78
C ARG A 222 7.35 17.90 -12.40
N GLN A 223 7.07 17.50 -13.64
CA GLN A 223 7.75 16.35 -14.27
C GLN A 223 9.25 16.57 -14.47
N ASP A 224 9.68 17.71 -15.00
CA ASP A 224 11.09 18.01 -15.27
C ASP A 224 11.90 18.02 -13.97
N ASP A 225 11.33 18.62 -12.91
CA ASP A 225 11.94 18.62 -11.59
C ASP A 225 12.02 17.22 -10.99
N SER A 226 11.01 16.37 -11.22
CA SER A 226 11.03 14.97 -10.81
C SER A 226 12.16 14.20 -11.47
N ILE A 227 12.36 14.40 -12.79
CA ILE A 227 13.46 13.80 -13.54
C ILE A 227 14.81 14.24 -12.98
N ALA A 228 14.99 15.54 -12.74
CA ALA A 228 16.20 16.09 -12.16
C ALA A 228 16.49 15.49 -10.77
N ALA A 229 15.47 15.36 -9.92
CA ALA A 229 15.60 14.74 -8.60
C ALA A 229 16.02 13.26 -8.67
N TYR A 230 15.41 12.47 -9.58
CA TYR A 230 15.81 11.08 -9.79
C TYR A 230 17.24 10.95 -10.34
N ARG A 231 17.68 11.85 -11.25
CA ARG A 231 19.07 11.86 -11.74
C ARG A 231 20.06 12.16 -10.62
N ARG A 232 19.75 13.13 -9.75
CA ARG A 232 20.55 13.41 -8.54
C ARG A 232 20.62 12.21 -7.59
N ALA A 233 19.51 11.47 -7.47
CA ALA A 233 19.51 10.23 -6.68
C ALA A 233 20.44 9.15 -7.28
N LEU A 234 20.49 9.02 -8.61
CA LEU A 234 21.40 8.09 -9.31
C LEU A 234 22.86 8.52 -9.24
N ASP A 235 23.15 9.82 -9.21
CA ASP A 235 24.51 10.33 -8.99
C ASP A 235 25.03 9.89 -7.61
N ALA A 236 24.15 9.84 -6.59
CA ALA A 236 24.51 9.43 -5.24
C ALA A 236 24.54 7.88 -5.09
N ASP A 237 23.64 7.14 -5.71
CA ASP A 237 23.59 5.67 -5.71
C ASP A 237 23.09 5.09 -7.05
N PRO A 238 24.00 4.82 -8.00
CA PRO A 238 23.62 4.25 -9.28
C PRO A 238 23.12 2.80 -9.20
N GLY A 239 23.34 2.10 -8.10
CA GLY A 239 22.91 0.73 -7.85
C GLY A 239 21.47 0.60 -7.35
N LEU A 240 20.81 1.70 -6.98
CA LEU A 240 19.45 1.68 -6.45
C LEU A 240 18.42 1.51 -7.59
N GLY A 241 18.02 0.26 -7.83
CA GLY A 241 17.15 -0.12 -8.95
C GLY A 241 15.82 0.61 -8.98
N GLU A 242 15.24 0.93 -7.80
CA GLU A 242 13.97 1.64 -7.68
C GLU A 242 13.99 3.01 -8.36
N ILE A 243 15.14 3.70 -8.39
CA ILE A 243 15.27 5.01 -9.06
C ILE A 243 15.20 4.84 -10.58
N TRP A 244 15.90 3.85 -11.13
CA TRP A 244 15.84 3.52 -12.56
C TRP A 244 14.42 3.18 -13.00
N TRP A 245 13.71 2.37 -12.19
CA TRP A 245 12.32 2.07 -12.46
C TRP A 245 11.41 3.30 -12.33
N SER A 246 11.66 4.19 -11.36
CA SER A 246 10.89 5.42 -11.19
C SER A 246 10.98 6.34 -12.40
N LEU A 247 12.18 6.48 -12.98
CA LEU A 247 12.41 7.16 -14.27
C LEU A 247 11.68 6.46 -15.42
N ALA A 248 11.82 5.15 -15.54
CA ALA A 248 11.14 4.35 -16.57
C ALA A 248 9.61 4.49 -16.49
N ASN A 249 9.08 4.54 -15.28
CA ASN A 249 7.64 4.62 -15.01
C ASN A 249 7.03 6.01 -15.26
N LEU A 250 7.83 7.04 -15.51
CA LEU A 250 7.35 8.32 -16.05
C LEU A 250 6.84 8.17 -17.49
N LYS A 251 7.35 7.19 -18.24
CA LYS A 251 6.96 6.85 -19.63
C LYS A 251 7.23 7.94 -20.68
N THR A 252 7.74 9.07 -20.26
CA THR A 252 8.10 10.22 -21.10
C THR A 252 9.59 10.27 -21.39
N ILE A 253 10.41 9.56 -20.58
CA ILE A 253 11.85 9.45 -20.75
C ILE A 253 12.15 8.31 -21.72
N ARG A 254 13.09 8.56 -22.62
CA ARG A 254 13.79 7.54 -23.41
C ARG A 254 15.22 7.42 -22.91
N PHE A 255 15.60 6.24 -22.48
CA PHE A 255 16.95 5.96 -21.99
C PHE A 255 17.96 5.90 -23.16
N GLY A 256 19.10 6.58 -22.98
CA GLY A 256 20.22 6.50 -23.91
C GLY A 256 21.06 5.23 -23.74
N ALA A 257 22.11 5.12 -24.57
CA ALA A 257 23.04 3.99 -24.47
C ALA A 257 23.83 3.99 -23.14
N GLU A 258 24.16 5.17 -22.62
CA GLU A 258 24.83 5.33 -21.32
C GLU A 258 23.94 4.86 -20.16
N ASP A 259 22.67 5.23 -20.17
CA ASP A 259 21.70 4.77 -19.16
C ASP A 259 21.57 3.24 -19.17
N ARG A 260 21.47 2.64 -20.37
CA ARG A 260 21.37 1.18 -20.51
C ARG A 260 22.62 0.49 -19.94
N ALA A 261 23.80 0.97 -20.33
CA ALA A 261 25.06 0.43 -19.83
C ALA A 261 25.20 0.55 -18.31
N ALA A 262 24.74 1.68 -17.73
CA ALA A 262 24.73 1.87 -16.26
C ALA A 262 23.78 0.89 -15.57
N MET A 263 22.56 0.67 -16.10
CA MET A 263 21.60 -0.30 -15.55
C MET A 263 22.12 -1.74 -15.66
N GLU A 264 22.77 -2.12 -16.79
CA GLU A 264 23.39 -3.44 -16.96
C GLU A 264 24.54 -3.66 -15.99
N ALA A 265 25.40 -2.66 -15.80
CA ALA A 265 26.48 -2.72 -14.81
C ALA A 265 25.93 -2.87 -13.39
N ALA A 266 24.88 -2.13 -13.04
CA ALA A 266 24.20 -2.24 -11.73
C ALA A 266 23.59 -3.63 -11.53
N LEU A 267 23.00 -4.22 -12.57
CA LEU A 267 22.45 -5.57 -12.52
C LEU A 267 23.54 -6.63 -12.29
N VAL A 268 24.67 -6.54 -13.00
CA VAL A 268 25.83 -7.42 -12.79
C VAL A 268 26.40 -7.27 -11.38
N ALA A 269 26.49 -6.04 -10.87
CA ALA A 269 26.97 -5.78 -9.50
C ALA A 269 26.03 -6.32 -8.41
N ALA A 270 24.75 -6.54 -8.73
CA ALA A 270 23.78 -7.11 -7.80
C ALA A 270 23.76 -8.66 -7.77
N GLU A 271 24.39 -9.35 -8.74
CA GLU A 271 24.40 -10.82 -8.86
C GLU A 271 25.03 -11.56 -7.67
N PRO A 272 26.17 -11.13 -7.07
CA PRO A 272 26.78 -11.84 -5.95
C PRO A 272 25.84 -11.97 -4.75
N ASP A 273 24.96 -10.97 -4.52
CA ASP A 273 23.99 -10.91 -3.43
C ASP A 273 22.55 -10.98 -3.97
N ALA A 274 22.28 -11.85 -4.94
CA ALA A 274 21.07 -11.87 -5.73
C ALA A 274 19.77 -11.92 -4.88
N ASN A 275 19.77 -12.60 -3.73
CA ASN A 275 18.63 -12.67 -2.84
C ASN A 275 18.47 -11.38 -2.01
N ALA A 276 19.55 -10.85 -1.43
CA ALA A 276 19.51 -9.60 -0.66
C ALA A 276 19.15 -8.39 -1.53
N ARG A 277 19.52 -8.43 -2.82
CA ARG A 277 19.25 -7.37 -3.80
C ARG A 277 18.14 -7.72 -4.80
N ALA A 278 17.24 -8.64 -4.44
CA ALA A 278 16.16 -9.09 -5.32
C ALA A 278 15.28 -7.93 -5.81
N ASP A 279 14.98 -6.95 -4.95
CA ASP A 279 14.16 -5.79 -5.31
C ASP A 279 14.92 -4.84 -6.26
N ASP A 280 16.21 -4.59 -6.07
CA ASP A 280 17.00 -3.80 -7.02
C ASP A 280 17.06 -4.48 -8.40
N ARG A 281 17.31 -5.79 -8.44
CA ARG A 281 17.32 -6.59 -9.66
C ARG A 281 15.97 -6.56 -10.37
N LEU A 282 14.89 -6.71 -9.62
CA LEU A 282 13.52 -6.59 -10.10
C LEU A 282 13.31 -5.25 -10.83
N HIS A 283 13.63 -4.16 -10.16
CA HIS A 283 13.45 -2.81 -10.69
C HIS A 283 14.33 -2.55 -11.90
N LEU A 284 15.60 -2.98 -11.87
CA LEU A 284 16.53 -2.88 -13.01
C LEU A 284 16.03 -3.67 -14.23
N HIS A 285 15.48 -4.87 -14.02
CA HIS A 285 14.90 -5.65 -15.11
C HIS A 285 13.72 -4.93 -15.76
N PHE A 286 12.79 -4.35 -14.98
CA PHE A 286 11.69 -3.59 -15.55
C PHE A 286 12.15 -2.31 -16.25
N ALA A 287 13.16 -1.61 -15.72
CA ALA A 287 13.73 -0.42 -16.35
C ALA A 287 14.46 -0.76 -17.67
N LEU A 288 15.27 -1.81 -17.69
CA LEU A 288 15.92 -2.32 -18.91
C LEU A 288 14.89 -2.80 -19.94
N GLY A 289 13.84 -3.52 -19.49
CA GLY A 289 12.73 -3.91 -20.36
C GLY A 289 12.13 -2.71 -21.08
N LYS A 290 11.88 -1.61 -20.35
CA LYS A 290 11.40 -0.36 -20.94
C LYS A 290 12.43 0.30 -21.87
N ALA A 291 13.70 0.32 -21.48
CA ALA A 291 14.75 0.93 -22.28
C ALA A 291 14.94 0.22 -23.65
N TYR A 292 14.89 -1.11 -23.66
CA TYR A 292 14.95 -1.90 -24.88
C TYR A 292 13.66 -1.81 -25.72
N ASP A 293 12.48 -1.74 -25.06
CA ASP A 293 11.19 -1.52 -25.74
C ASP A 293 11.19 -0.18 -26.49
N ASP A 294 11.67 0.89 -25.86
CA ASP A 294 11.81 2.22 -26.47
C ASP A 294 12.79 2.25 -27.66
N ALA A 295 13.76 1.37 -27.65
CA ALA A 295 14.72 1.18 -28.76
C ALA A 295 14.19 0.24 -29.85
N ALA A 296 12.96 -0.27 -29.73
CA ALA A 296 12.36 -1.29 -30.59
C ALA A 296 13.14 -2.62 -30.62
N GLU A 297 13.92 -2.89 -29.59
CA GLU A 297 14.65 -4.14 -29.36
C GLU A 297 13.78 -5.10 -28.55
N HIS A 298 12.73 -5.65 -29.16
CA HIS A 298 11.63 -6.34 -28.45
C HIS A 298 12.02 -7.66 -27.77
N GLU A 299 13.02 -8.41 -28.33
CA GLU A 299 13.44 -9.67 -27.71
C GLU A 299 14.18 -9.44 -26.38
N PRO A 300 15.23 -8.59 -26.29
CA PRO A 300 15.82 -8.25 -25.00
C PRO A 300 14.81 -7.59 -24.05
N ALA A 301 13.91 -6.73 -24.55
CA ALA A 301 12.84 -6.15 -23.73
C ALA A 301 11.97 -7.23 -23.07
N PHE A 302 11.50 -8.20 -23.86
CA PHE A 302 10.66 -9.29 -23.34
C PHE A 302 11.40 -10.16 -22.31
N ARG A 303 12.69 -10.48 -22.56
CA ARG A 303 13.51 -11.23 -21.60
C ARG A 303 13.65 -10.50 -20.28
N HIS A 304 13.89 -9.20 -20.30
CA HIS A 304 14.01 -8.40 -19.07
C HIS A 304 12.66 -8.30 -18.34
N TYR A 305 11.56 -8.02 -19.02
CA TYR A 305 10.23 -8.07 -18.39
C TYR A 305 9.93 -9.44 -17.78
N GLY A 306 10.26 -10.54 -18.50
CA GLY A 306 10.09 -11.90 -18.01
C GLY A 306 10.90 -12.18 -16.74
N ALA A 307 12.18 -11.76 -16.70
CA ALA A 307 13.05 -11.93 -15.54
C ALA A 307 12.56 -11.14 -14.32
N GLY A 308 12.17 -9.86 -14.51
CA GLY A 308 11.59 -9.05 -13.45
C GLY A 308 10.28 -9.66 -12.91
N ASN A 309 9.41 -10.09 -13.80
CA ASN A 309 8.16 -10.76 -13.42
C ASN A 309 8.41 -12.06 -12.63
N ALA A 310 9.39 -12.87 -13.04
CA ALA A 310 9.74 -14.12 -12.34
C ALA A 310 10.21 -13.86 -10.90
N ILE A 311 11.06 -12.83 -10.68
CA ILE A 311 11.47 -12.43 -9.33
C ILE A 311 10.25 -12.06 -8.49
N ARG A 312 9.36 -11.23 -9.01
CA ARG A 312 8.20 -10.77 -8.24
C ARG A 312 7.17 -11.87 -8.00
N SER A 313 6.91 -12.71 -8.98
CA SER A 313 6.00 -13.85 -8.87
C SER A 313 6.45 -14.80 -7.75
N SER A 314 7.76 -15.09 -7.64
CA SER A 314 8.31 -15.94 -6.58
C SER A 314 8.13 -15.35 -5.17
N GLN A 315 8.10 -14.02 -5.04
CA GLN A 315 7.88 -13.33 -3.77
C GLN A 315 6.40 -13.32 -3.35
N LEU A 316 5.47 -13.29 -4.30
CA LEU A 316 4.05 -13.06 -4.02
C LEU A 316 3.22 -14.34 -3.89
N GLY A 317 3.62 -15.43 -4.55
CA GLY A 317 2.92 -16.72 -4.48
C GLY A 317 1.46 -16.68 -4.98
N TYR A 318 1.14 -15.86 -5.99
CA TYR A 318 -0.22 -15.76 -6.54
C TYR A 318 -0.71 -17.10 -7.09
N ARG A 319 -1.96 -17.43 -6.82
CA ARG A 319 -2.64 -18.65 -7.30
C ARG A 319 -3.92 -18.29 -8.03
N ALA A 320 -3.91 -18.40 -9.36
CA ALA A 320 -5.07 -18.06 -10.21
C ALA A 320 -6.34 -18.83 -9.83
N ALA A 321 -6.20 -20.09 -9.40
CA ALA A 321 -7.32 -20.92 -8.96
C ALA A 321 -8.11 -20.32 -7.78
N GLU A 322 -7.47 -19.56 -6.90
CA GLU A 322 -8.15 -18.89 -5.78
C GLU A 322 -9.06 -17.76 -6.27
N THR A 323 -8.59 -16.97 -7.25
CA THR A 323 -9.41 -15.92 -7.88
C THR A 323 -10.59 -16.53 -8.61
N SER A 324 -10.37 -17.59 -9.42
CA SER A 324 -11.44 -18.27 -10.14
C SER A 324 -12.48 -18.85 -9.17
N ALA A 325 -12.04 -19.50 -8.09
CA ALA A 325 -12.96 -20.03 -7.07
C ALA A 325 -13.75 -18.93 -6.34
N ALA A 326 -13.15 -17.76 -6.10
CA ALA A 326 -13.85 -16.61 -5.54
C ALA A 326 -14.94 -16.10 -6.51
N VAL A 327 -14.62 -16.01 -7.80
CA VAL A 327 -15.59 -15.60 -8.83
C VAL A 327 -16.72 -16.63 -8.95
N ASP A 328 -16.43 -17.94 -8.91
CA ASP A 328 -17.43 -19.00 -8.88
C ASP A 328 -18.41 -18.84 -7.71
N ALA A 329 -17.88 -18.58 -6.52
CA ALA A 329 -18.68 -18.37 -5.32
C ALA A 329 -19.58 -17.13 -5.45
N ILE A 330 -19.06 -16.02 -6.01
CA ILE A 330 -19.85 -14.81 -6.23
C ILE A 330 -20.98 -15.08 -7.24
N ILE A 331 -20.68 -15.74 -8.37
CA ILE A 331 -21.67 -16.06 -9.39
C ILE A 331 -22.76 -16.98 -8.83
N ALA A 332 -22.38 -18.02 -8.08
CA ALA A 332 -23.33 -18.94 -7.48
C ALA A 332 -24.23 -18.29 -6.43
N THR A 333 -23.72 -17.30 -5.69
CA THR A 333 -24.43 -16.64 -4.59
C THR A 333 -25.29 -15.48 -5.08
N CYS A 334 -24.75 -14.64 -5.95
CA CYS A 334 -25.35 -13.35 -6.34
C CYS A 334 -26.29 -13.49 -7.54
N THR A 335 -27.39 -14.25 -7.35
CA THR A 335 -28.45 -14.43 -8.34
C THR A 335 -29.36 -13.20 -8.43
N ALA A 336 -30.29 -13.20 -9.43
CA ALA A 336 -31.30 -12.15 -9.53
C ALA A 336 -32.18 -12.07 -8.26
N GLU A 337 -32.54 -13.23 -7.68
CA GLU A 337 -33.31 -13.32 -6.43
C GLU A 337 -32.51 -12.78 -5.24
N PHE A 338 -31.19 -13.03 -5.18
CA PHE A 338 -30.33 -12.47 -4.14
C PHE A 338 -30.40 -10.95 -4.14
N PHE A 339 -30.24 -10.30 -5.30
CA PHE A 339 -30.33 -8.85 -5.41
C PHE A 339 -31.74 -8.31 -5.17
N ALA A 340 -32.77 -9.00 -5.67
CA ALA A 340 -34.15 -8.60 -5.46
C ALA A 340 -34.54 -8.60 -3.97
N SER A 341 -34.07 -9.60 -3.21
CA SER A 341 -34.33 -9.70 -1.76
C SER A 341 -33.63 -8.63 -0.94
N ARG A 342 -32.65 -7.89 -1.53
CA ARG A 342 -31.84 -6.84 -0.89
C ARG A 342 -31.99 -5.47 -1.55
N ALA A 343 -32.98 -5.31 -2.41
CA ALA A 343 -33.13 -4.07 -3.20
C ALA A 343 -33.31 -2.80 -2.36
N GLU A 344 -33.89 -2.95 -1.16
CA GLU A 344 -34.12 -1.85 -0.21
C GLU A 344 -33.09 -1.86 0.96
N SER A 345 -32.05 -2.71 0.86
CA SER A 345 -30.97 -2.76 1.84
C SER A 345 -29.89 -1.75 1.43
N GLY A 346 -29.00 -1.45 2.36
CA GLY A 346 -27.88 -0.55 2.08
C GLY A 346 -28.23 0.93 2.25
N ASP A 347 -27.21 1.78 2.09
CA ASP A 347 -27.36 3.23 2.16
C ASP A 347 -27.87 3.76 0.80
N PRO A 348 -28.94 4.59 0.76
CA PRO A 348 -29.54 5.04 -0.49
C PRO A 348 -28.77 6.19 -1.19
N ALA A 349 -27.62 6.63 -0.67
CA ALA A 349 -26.83 7.73 -1.25
C ALA A 349 -26.51 7.45 -2.74
N PRO A 350 -26.81 8.39 -3.65
CA PRO A 350 -26.58 8.23 -5.08
C PRO A 350 -25.25 8.84 -5.55
N ASP A 351 -24.51 9.51 -4.66
CA ASP A 351 -23.36 10.35 -4.97
C ASP A 351 -22.07 9.58 -5.31
N PRO A 352 -21.80 8.32 -4.89
CA PRO A 352 -20.63 7.59 -5.32
C PRO A 352 -20.75 7.10 -6.77
N ILE A 353 -19.69 7.34 -7.55
CA ILE A 353 -19.49 6.77 -8.90
C ILE A 353 -18.27 5.86 -8.83
N PHE A 354 -18.46 4.56 -9.05
CA PHE A 354 -17.37 3.59 -9.07
C PHE A 354 -16.87 3.37 -10.49
N ILE A 355 -15.55 3.50 -10.70
CA ILE A 355 -14.90 3.09 -11.95
C ILE A 355 -14.07 1.84 -11.64
N LEU A 356 -14.48 0.72 -12.23
CA LEU A 356 -13.84 -0.58 -12.03
C LEU A 356 -13.42 -1.20 -13.38
N GLY A 357 -12.81 -2.37 -13.35
CA GLY A 357 -12.30 -3.09 -14.51
C GLY A 357 -10.88 -3.59 -14.29
N MET A 358 -10.16 -3.85 -15.37
CA MET A 358 -8.73 -4.20 -15.25
C MET A 358 -7.86 -2.96 -15.04
N PRO A 359 -6.75 -3.05 -14.28
CA PRO A 359 -5.70 -2.06 -14.37
C PRO A 359 -5.24 -1.91 -15.84
N ARG A 360 -4.84 -0.72 -16.25
CA ARG A 360 -4.42 -0.42 -17.64
C ARG A 360 -5.55 -0.50 -18.70
N ALA A 361 -6.82 -0.57 -18.27
CA ALA A 361 -7.97 -0.54 -19.19
C ALA A 361 -8.45 0.87 -19.56
N GLY A 362 -7.79 1.94 -19.10
CA GLY A 362 -8.20 3.32 -19.36
C GLY A 362 -9.04 3.96 -18.25
N SER A 363 -9.19 3.30 -17.10
CA SER A 363 -9.99 3.81 -15.97
C SER A 363 -9.55 5.20 -15.46
N THR A 364 -8.23 5.51 -15.49
CA THR A 364 -7.73 6.85 -15.13
C THR A 364 -8.12 7.92 -16.15
N LEU A 365 -8.25 7.58 -17.43
CA LEU A 365 -8.73 8.49 -18.46
C LEU A 365 -10.21 8.83 -18.21
N ILE A 366 -11.04 7.82 -17.95
CA ILE A 366 -12.45 8.01 -17.62
C ILE A 366 -12.60 8.85 -16.35
N GLU A 367 -11.84 8.56 -15.30
CA GLU A 367 -11.82 9.34 -14.06
C GLU A 367 -11.47 10.80 -14.33
N GLN A 368 -10.46 11.07 -15.13
CA GLN A 368 -10.00 12.43 -15.42
C GLN A 368 -11.03 13.23 -16.26
N ILE A 369 -11.67 12.56 -17.22
CA ILE A 369 -12.80 13.12 -18.00
C ILE A 369 -13.94 13.52 -17.05
N LEU A 370 -14.39 12.60 -16.19
CA LEU A 370 -15.48 12.86 -15.24
C LEU A 370 -15.12 13.91 -14.20
N ALA A 371 -13.89 13.90 -13.68
CA ALA A 371 -13.41 14.86 -12.69
C ALA A 371 -13.30 16.29 -13.26
N SER A 372 -13.36 16.46 -14.58
CA SER A 372 -13.39 17.76 -15.25
C SER A 372 -14.81 18.34 -15.35
N HIS A 373 -15.85 17.55 -15.06
CA HIS A 373 -17.24 18.00 -14.97
C HIS A 373 -17.45 18.83 -13.70
N SER A 374 -18.30 19.88 -13.80
CA SER A 374 -18.56 20.80 -12.69
C SER A 374 -19.21 20.13 -11.47
N ALA A 375 -20.02 19.08 -11.68
CA ALA A 375 -20.75 18.35 -10.63
C ALA A 375 -20.02 17.12 -10.09
N ILE A 376 -18.87 16.72 -10.66
CA ILE A 376 -18.20 15.44 -10.30
C ILE A 376 -16.79 15.69 -9.78
N GLU A 377 -16.48 15.23 -8.58
CA GLU A 377 -15.15 15.27 -8.01
C GLU A 377 -14.39 13.97 -8.28
N GLY A 378 -13.16 14.05 -8.76
CA GLY A 378 -12.24 12.91 -8.81
C GLY A 378 -11.50 12.77 -7.49
N THR A 379 -11.55 11.59 -6.88
CA THR A 379 -10.78 11.31 -5.66
C THR A 379 -9.49 10.55 -5.97
N MET A 380 -9.44 9.27 -5.68
CA MET A 380 -8.29 8.39 -5.95
C MET A 380 -8.72 6.92 -5.91
N GLU A 381 -7.75 6.01 -5.86
CA GLU A 381 -7.98 4.58 -5.60
C GLU A 381 -8.22 4.40 -4.10
N LEU A 382 -9.51 4.26 -3.69
CA LEU A 382 -9.89 4.16 -2.28
C LEU A 382 -9.88 2.69 -1.84
N PRO A 383 -9.21 2.34 -0.73
CA PRO A 383 -9.12 0.97 -0.26
C PRO A 383 -10.35 0.51 0.54
N ASP A 384 -11.37 1.35 0.66
CA ASP A 384 -12.44 1.19 1.65
C ASP A 384 -13.40 0.06 1.30
N ILE A 385 -13.77 -0.12 0.03
CA ILE A 385 -14.63 -1.24 -0.41
C ILE A 385 -13.99 -2.59 -0.08
N PRO A 386 -12.74 -2.90 -0.51
CA PRO A 386 -12.08 -4.13 -0.10
C PRO A 386 -11.95 -4.28 1.41
N ALA A 387 -11.62 -3.21 2.12
CA ALA A 387 -11.45 -3.24 3.56
C ALA A 387 -12.75 -3.57 4.32
N LEU A 388 -13.89 -2.99 3.89
CA LEU A 388 -15.20 -3.27 4.47
C LEU A 388 -15.66 -4.70 4.16
N ALA A 389 -15.52 -5.14 2.91
CA ALA A 389 -15.88 -6.49 2.50
C ALA A 389 -15.07 -7.56 3.26
N LEU A 390 -13.74 -7.39 3.32
CA LEU A 390 -12.88 -8.30 4.07
C LEU A 390 -13.12 -8.21 5.60
N GLY A 391 -13.50 -7.05 6.11
CA GLY A 391 -13.90 -6.86 7.51
C GLY A 391 -15.12 -7.68 7.89
N LEU A 392 -16.08 -7.82 6.98
CA LEU A 392 -17.31 -8.59 7.20
C LEU A 392 -17.06 -10.09 7.47
N GLY A 393 -15.93 -10.64 6.95
CA GLY A 393 -15.55 -12.05 7.12
C GLY A 393 -14.48 -12.32 8.19
N ARG A 394 -13.96 -11.31 8.88
CA ARG A 394 -12.72 -11.40 9.69
C ARG A 394 -12.79 -12.23 10.98
N GLU A 395 -13.96 -12.56 11.49
CA GLU A 395 -14.00 -13.28 12.80
C GLU A 395 -13.56 -14.74 12.70
N THR A 396 -13.35 -15.32 11.52
CA THR A 396 -13.17 -16.77 11.46
C THR A 396 -12.15 -17.34 10.48
N TYR A 397 -11.72 -16.75 9.35
CA TYR A 397 -10.87 -17.48 8.36
C TYR A 397 -10.04 -16.66 7.37
N ASP A 398 -8.99 -17.34 6.83
CA ASP A 398 -7.85 -16.82 6.06
C ASP A 398 -8.03 -16.81 4.52
N ASP A 399 -9.14 -17.29 3.98
CA ASP A 399 -9.37 -17.30 2.53
C ASP A 399 -10.44 -16.29 2.10
N GLY A 400 -10.15 -15.47 1.08
CA GLY A 400 -10.99 -14.34 0.64
C GLY A 400 -12.42 -14.68 0.17
N ARG A 401 -12.87 -15.93 0.25
CA ARG A 401 -14.23 -16.38 -0.12
C ARG A 401 -15.30 -16.02 0.91
N ARG A 402 -14.94 -15.76 2.14
CA ARG A 402 -15.88 -15.63 3.26
C ARG A 402 -16.65 -14.33 3.34
N TRP A 403 -16.18 -13.25 2.74
CA TRP A 403 -16.99 -12.04 2.69
C TRP A 403 -18.30 -12.28 1.92
N ILE A 404 -18.29 -13.12 0.88
CA ILE A 404 -19.49 -13.42 0.10
C ILE A 404 -20.48 -14.29 0.88
N GLU A 405 -20.02 -15.24 1.67
CA GLU A 405 -20.85 -16.03 2.57
C GLU A 405 -21.45 -15.14 3.66
N ALA A 406 -20.61 -14.34 4.33
CA ALA A 406 -21.06 -13.40 5.34
C ALA A 406 -22.10 -12.40 4.80
N LEU A 407 -21.94 -11.94 3.54
CA LEU A 407 -22.88 -11.04 2.90
C LEU A 407 -24.29 -11.65 2.78
N THR A 408 -24.42 -12.99 2.64
CA THR A 408 -25.73 -13.66 2.57
C THR A 408 -26.47 -13.64 3.91
N GLU A 409 -25.74 -13.64 5.00
CA GLU A 409 -26.25 -13.71 6.36
C GLU A 409 -26.43 -12.31 7.00
N THR A 410 -25.87 -11.27 6.36
CA THR A 410 -25.87 -9.91 6.89
C THR A 410 -27.27 -9.29 6.82
N PRO A 411 -27.82 -8.81 7.95
CA PRO A 411 -29.13 -8.16 8.00
C PRO A 411 -29.17 -6.83 7.23
N PRO A 412 -30.32 -6.41 6.70
CA PRO A 412 -30.48 -5.15 5.97
C PRO A 412 -29.96 -3.91 6.71
N ALA A 413 -30.21 -3.81 8.02
CA ALA A 413 -29.72 -2.69 8.84
C ALA A 413 -28.19 -2.61 8.86
N GLN A 414 -27.48 -3.74 8.98
CA GLN A 414 -26.03 -3.79 8.95
C GLN A 414 -25.48 -3.48 7.55
N LEU A 415 -26.19 -3.84 6.49
CA LEU A 415 -25.81 -3.47 5.12
C LEU A 415 -25.89 -1.95 4.92
N ALA A 416 -26.90 -1.28 5.49
CA ALA A 416 -27.00 0.17 5.51
C ALA A 416 -25.88 0.82 6.34
N GLU A 417 -25.53 0.25 7.49
CA GLU A 417 -24.38 0.70 8.29
C GLU A 417 -23.06 0.60 7.55
N LEU A 418 -22.85 -0.47 6.75
CA LEU A 418 -21.65 -0.62 5.92
C LEU A 418 -21.60 0.43 4.81
N GLY A 419 -22.74 0.74 4.17
CA GLY A 419 -22.83 1.83 3.19
C GLY A 419 -22.51 3.19 3.82
N ALA A 420 -23.13 3.51 4.96
CA ALA A 420 -22.85 4.73 5.72
C ALA A 420 -21.37 4.80 6.18
N ALA A 421 -20.78 3.68 6.60
CA ALA A 421 -19.38 3.62 6.98
C ALA A 421 -18.44 3.91 5.79
N PHE A 422 -18.77 3.42 4.58
CA PHE A 422 -18.03 3.77 3.36
C PHE A 422 -18.08 5.29 3.11
N LEU A 423 -19.25 5.89 3.12
CA LEU A 423 -19.43 7.32 2.92
C LEU A 423 -18.66 8.16 3.94
N GLN A 424 -18.73 7.77 5.21
CA GLN A 424 -18.02 8.45 6.29
C GLN A 424 -16.49 8.36 6.13
N ARG A 425 -15.96 7.17 5.83
CA ARG A 425 -14.50 6.96 5.67
C ARG A 425 -13.94 7.71 4.46
N THR A 426 -14.70 7.74 3.36
CA THR A 426 -14.27 8.38 2.12
C THR A 426 -14.48 9.90 2.11
N ALA A 427 -15.29 10.45 3.03
CA ALA A 427 -15.55 11.89 3.14
C ALA A 427 -14.26 12.75 3.25
N VAL A 428 -13.23 12.24 3.94
CA VAL A 428 -11.92 12.92 4.06
C VAL A 428 -11.22 13.14 2.72
N GLN A 429 -11.54 12.33 1.71
CA GLN A 429 -10.95 12.41 0.38
C GLN A 429 -11.69 13.40 -0.53
N ARG A 430 -12.89 13.80 -0.15
CA ARG A 430 -13.66 14.83 -0.86
C ARG A 430 -13.14 16.21 -0.42
N LYS A 431 -12.67 16.99 -1.39
CA LYS A 431 -12.06 18.32 -1.16
C LYS A 431 -12.93 19.45 -1.67
N THR A 432 -14.05 19.11 -2.32
CA THR A 432 -15.01 20.06 -2.89
C THR A 432 -16.43 19.72 -2.45
N ASP A 433 -17.37 20.66 -2.64
CA ASP A 433 -18.80 20.47 -2.35
C ASP A 433 -19.57 19.92 -3.56
N LYS A 434 -18.89 19.32 -4.54
CA LYS A 434 -19.54 18.74 -5.72
C LYS A 434 -20.47 17.60 -5.32
N PRO A 435 -21.68 17.48 -5.94
CA PRO A 435 -22.68 16.49 -5.52
C PRO A 435 -22.26 15.05 -5.73
N PHE A 436 -21.38 14.78 -6.70
CA PHE A 436 -20.90 13.41 -7.01
C PHE A 436 -19.38 13.32 -6.86
N TYR A 437 -18.90 12.11 -6.57
CA TYR A 437 -17.47 11.83 -6.53
C TYR A 437 -17.15 10.44 -7.09
N VAL A 438 -15.93 10.31 -7.62
CA VAL A 438 -15.46 9.07 -8.24
C VAL A 438 -14.56 8.31 -7.27
N ASP A 439 -14.89 7.06 -6.96
CA ASP A 439 -13.96 6.04 -6.46
C ASP A 439 -13.48 5.22 -7.65
N LYS A 440 -12.22 5.40 -8.05
CA LYS A 440 -11.63 4.67 -9.15
C LYS A 440 -10.63 3.65 -8.61
N LEU A 441 -11.08 2.44 -8.32
CA LEU A 441 -10.23 1.29 -7.98
C LEU A 441 -10.54 0.14 -8.95
N PRO A 442 -9.66 -0.15 -9.93
CA PRO A 442 -9.94 -1.18 -10.93
C PRO A 442 -10.41 -2.51 -10.33
N ASN A 443 -9.73 -3.03 -9.32
CA ASN A 443 -10.04 -4.31 -8.70
C ASN A 443 -11.37 -4.35 -7.91
N ASN A 444 -12.10 -3.24 -7.81
CA ASN A 444 -13.46 -3.23 -7.23
C ASN A 444 -14.44 -4.10 -8.03
N TRP A 445 -14.08 -4.57 -9.23
CA TRP A 445 -14.90 -5.54 -9.95
C TRP A 445 -15.11 -6.84 -9.16
N LEU A 446 -14.14 -7.29 -8.36
CA LEU A 446 -14.29 -8.45 -7.46
C LEU A 446 -15.33 -8.20 -6.35
N TYR A 447 -15.59 -6.96 -6.01
CA TYR A 447 -16.51 -6.55 -4.95
C TYR A 447 -17.79 -5.91 -5.49
N ILE A 448 -18.06 -6.06 -6.79
CA ILE A 448 -19.22 -5.39 -7.43
C ILE A 448 -20.55 -5.78 -6.77
N ALA A 449 -20.71 -7.04 -6.38
CA ALA A 449 -21.91 -7.50 -5.67
C ALA A 449 -22.05 -6.85 -4.29
N PHE A 450 -20.94 -6.67 -3.56
CA PHE A 450 -20.91 -5.96 -2.28
C PHE A 450 -21.31 -4.49 -2.45
N ILE A 451 -20.70 -3.79 -3.42
CA ILE A 451 -21.05 -2.39 -3.74
C ILE A 451 -22.55 -2.27 -4.03
N ARG A 452 -23.11 -3.16 -4.88
CA ARG A 452 -24.50 -3.14 -5.27
C ARG A 452 -25.48 -3.35 -4.11
N VAL A 453 -25.05 -4.05 -3.05
CA VAL A 453 -25.87 -4.32 -1.88
C VAL A 453 -25.78 -3.22 -0.82
N ILE A 454 -24.57 -2.69 -0.56
CA ILE A 454 -24.38 -1.66 0.48
C ILE A 454 -24.69 -0.23 -0.01
N LEU A 455 -24.62 0.01 -1.36
CA LEU A 455 -24.85 1.30 -2.01
C LEU A 455 -25.70 1.08 -3.28
N PRO A 456 -26.98 0.73 -3.15
CA PRO A 456 -27.82 0.27 -4.27
C PRO A 456 -28.03 1.34 -5.37
N ASN A 457 -27.88 2.61 -5.06
CA ASN A 457 -28.02 3.72 -5.99
C ASN A 457 -26.70 4.25 -6.57
N ALA A 458 -25.56 3.73 -6.10
CA ALA A 458 -24.26 4.10 -6.66
C ALA A 458 -24.19 3.73 -8.16
N LYS A 459 -23.57 4.60 -8.94
CA LYS A 459 -23.33 4.39 -10.37
C LYS A 459 -22.03 3.61 -10.57
N ILE A 460 -22.02 2.65 -11.51
CA ILE A 460 -20.86 1.80 -11.76
C ILE A 460 -20.48 1.88 -13.24
N ILE A 461 -19.22 2.23 -13.51
CA ILE A 461 -18.63 2.27 -14.84
C ILE A 461 -17.60 1.15 -14.96
N ASP A 462 -17.76 0.26 -15.95
CA ASP A 462 -16.82 -0.81 -16.30
C ASP A 462 -15.91 -0.33 -17.43
N ALA A 463 -14.63 -0.07 -17.10
CA ALA A 463 -13.59 0.28 -18.06
C ALA A 463 -13.01 -0.98 -18.71
N ARG A 464 -13.33 -1.22 -20.00
CA ARG A 464 -12.90 -2.40 -20.73
C ARG A 464 -12.00 -2.04 -21.91
N ARG A 465 -10.94 -2.80 -22.11
CA ARG A 465 -9.94 -2.63 -23.17
C ARG A 465 -9.59 -3.96 -23.79
N HIS A 466 -9.13 -3.94 -25.06
CA HIS A 466 -8.69 -5.12 -25.77
C HIS A 466 -7.81 -6.04 -24.92
N PRO A 467 -8.14 -7.34 -24.78
CA PRO A 467 -7.50 -8.25 -23.83
C PRO A 467 -5.98 -8.29 -23.92
N LEU A 468 -5.41 -8.40 -25.13
CA LEU A 468 -3.94 -8.44 -25.32
C LEU A 468 -3.27 -7.11 -24.95
N ASP A 469 -3.88 -5.96 -25.32
CA ASP A 469 -3.33 -4.64 -24.95
C ASP A 469 -3.37 -4.42 -23.44
N CYS A 470 -4.49 -4.78 -22.82
CA CYS A 470 -4.67 -4.65 -21.38
C CYS A 470 -3.70 -5.57 -20.60
N CYS A 471 -3.72 -6.87 -20.88
CA CYS A 471 -2.92 -7.86 -20.16
C CYS A 471 -1.42 -7.66 -20.38
N PHE A 472 -0.98 -7.41 -21.62
CA PHE A 472 0.43 -7.16 -21.88
C PHE A 472 0.92 -5.84 -21.27
N SER A 473 0.07 -4.79 -21.23
CA SER A 473 0.38 -3.56 -20.51
C SER A 473 0.52 -3.78 -18.99
N ASN A 474 -0.23 -4.70 -18.41
CA ASN A 474 -0.08 -5.14 -17.02
C ASN A 474 1.24 -5.90 -16.82
N PHE A 475 1.57 -6.86 -17.70
CA PHE A 475 2.80 -7.64 -17.64
C PHE A 475 4.09 -6.79 -17.72
N ARG A 476 4.05 -5.69 -18.47
CA ARG A 476 5.16 -4.72 -18.56
C ARG A 476 5.22 -3.71 -17.41
N GLN A 477 4.27 -3.77 -16.47
CA GLN A 477 4.17 -2.81 -15.37
C GLN A 477 4.54 -3.48 -14.05
N HIS A 478 5.58 -2.98 -13.40
CA HIS A 478 5.79 -3.30 -12.00
C HIS A 478 4.88 -2.43 -11.12
N TYR A 479 4.11 -3.07 -10.26
CA TYR A 479 3.23 -2.44 -9.30
C TYR A 479 3.82 -2.52 -7.89
N ALA A 480 3.73 -1.44 -7.12
CA ALA A 480 4.20 -1.44 -5.75
C ALA A 480 3.42 -2.42 -4.85
N LYS A 481 2.09 -2.53 -5.06
CA LYS A 481 1.18 -3.42 -4.30
C LYS A 481 -0.05 -3.81 -5.15
N GLY A 482 -0.70 -4.89 -4.75
CA GLY A 482 -2.09 -5.18 -5.08
C GLY A 482 -2.38 -5.80 -6.44
N GLN A 483 -1.39 -6.14 -7.25
CA GLN A 483 -1.58 -6.66 -8.61
C GLN A 483 -0.79 -7.97 -8.81
N ALA A 484 -0.91 -8.91 -7.87
CA ALA A 484 -0.13 -10.15 -7.87
C ALA A 484 -0.33 -11.01 -9.13
N PHE A 485 -1.50 -10.96 -9.73
CA PHE A 485 -1.84 -11.64 -10.98
C PHE A 485 -1.08 -11.14 -12.21
N SER A 486 -0.48 -9.96 -12.18
CA SER A 486 0.13 -9.32 -13.36
C SER A 486 1.50 -9.86 -13.74
N TYR A 487 2.11 -10.66 -12.85
CA TYR A 487 3.50 -11.13 -13.01
C TYR A 487 3.63 -12.48 -13.72
N GLY A 488 2.54 -13.02 -14.27
CA GLY A 488 2.52 -14.18 -15.15
C GLY A 488 1.60 -13.96 -16.35
N LEU A 489 2.03 -14.35 -17.57
CA LEU A 489 1.19 -14.21 -18.77
C LEU A 489 -0.10 -15.03 -18.67
N ALA A 490 -0.02 -16.25 -18.17
CA ALA A 490 -1.19 -17.09 -17.93
C ALA A 490 -2.07 -16.55 -16.81
N ASP A 491 -1.44 -16.06 -15.73
CA ASP A 491 -2.14 -15.52 -14.57
C ASP A 491 -2.96 -14.27 -14.91
N VAL A 492 -2.36 -13.32 -15.64
CA VAL A 492 -3.07 -12.09 -16.05
C VAL A 492 -4.17 -12.39 -17.07
N GLY A 493 -3.98 -13.38 -17.94
CA GLY A 493 -5.01 -13.85 -18.87
C GLY A 493 -6.19 -14.51 -18.15
N GLY A 494 -5.93 -15.39 -17.19
CA GLY A 494 -6.94 -16.01 -16.34
C GLY A 494 -7.73 -14.99 -15.52
N TYR A 495 -7.02 -14.03 -14.92
CA TYR A 495 -7.64 -12.92 -14.17
C TYR A 495 -8.55 -12.04 -15.04
N TYR A 496 -8.13 -11.76 -16.29
CA TYR A 496 -8.96 -11.03 -17.25
C TYR A 496 -10.21 -11.83 -17.64
N ARG A 497 -10.07 -13.13 -17.88
CA ARG A 497 -11.19 -14.03 -18.18
C ARG A 497 -12.20 -14.06 -17.03
N ASP A 498 -11.74 -14.19 -15.80
CA ASP A 498 -12.58 -14.19 -14.60
C ASP A 498 -13.31 -12.85 -14.41
N TYR A 499 -12.62 -11.72 -14.68
CA TYR A 499 -13.24 -10.40 -14.69
C TYR A 499 -14.39 -10.32 -15.71
N VAL A 500 -14.17 -10.73 -16.96
CA VAL A 500 -15.22 -10.68 -17.99
C VAL A 500 -16.38 -11.61 -17.64
N ARG A 501 -16.10 -12.78 -17.08
CA ARG A 501 -17.08 -13.77 -16.64
C ARG A 501 -17.99 -13.21 -15.53
N LEU A 502 -17.41 -12.58 -14.51
CA LEU A 502 -18.20 -11.95 -13.45
C LEU A 502 -19.03 -10.78 -13.97
N MET A 503 -18.44 -9.91 -14.80
CA MET A 503 -19.19 -8.79 -15.36
C MET A 503 -20.35 -9.23 -16.27
N ALA A 504 -20.17 -10.30 -17.05
CA ALA A 504 -21.25 -10.88 -17.85
C ALA A 504 -22.38 -11.44 -16.94
N HIS A 505 -22.05 -12.07 -15.83
CA HIS A 505 -23.03 -12.51 -14.85
C HIS A 505 -23.82 -11.33 -14.26
N ILE A 506 -23.13 -10.25 -13.84
CA ILE A 506 -23.79 -9.05 -13.30
C ILE A 506 -24.71 -8.41 -14.34
N ASP A 507 -24.30 -8.33 -15.60
CA ASP A 507 -25.15 -7.82 -16.69
C ASP A 507 -26.45 -8.65 -16.85
N ALA A 508 -26.35 -9.97 -16.66
CA ALA A 508 -27.51 -10.88 -16.78
C ALA A 508 -28.46 -10.76 -15.57
N VAL A 509 -27.94 -10.66 -14.34
CA VAL A 509 -28.77 -10.64 -13.11
C VAL A 509 -29.19 -9.24 -12.68
N GLN A 510 -28.51 -8.20 -13.15
CA GLN A 510 -28.81 -6.78 -12.89
C GLN A 510 -28.69 -5.94 -14.18
N PRO A 511 -29.53 -6.17 -15.20
CA PRO A 511 -29.41 -5.48 -16.48
C PRO A 511 -29.52 -3.96 -16.32
N GLY A 512 -28.66 -3.22 -17.03
CA GLY A 512 -28.65 -1.76 -17.06
C GLY A 512 -28.08 -1.08 -15.79
N ARG A 513 -27.48 -1.85 -14.87
CA ARG A 513 -26.88 -1.30 -13.64
C ARG A 513 -25.41 -0.95 -13.76
N VAL A 514 -24.75 -1.35 -14.86
CA VAL A 514 -23.36 -1.05 -15.17
C VAL A 514 -23.27 -0.41 -16.55
N HIS A 515 -22.57 0.70 -16.64
CA HIS A 515 -22.23 1.33 -17.92
C HIS A 515 -20.84 0.87 -18.35
N ARG A 516 -20.74 0.25 -19.55
CA ARG A 516 -19.46 -0.24 -20.06
C ARG A 516 -18.87 0.74 -21.05
N VAL A 517 -17.64 1.18 -20.77
CA VAL A 517 -16.85 2.02 -21.66
C VAL A 517 -15.77 1.17 -22.31
N ILE A 518 -15.85 1.00 -23.62
CA ILE A 518 -14.83 0.33 -24.42
C ILE A 518 -13.74 1.34 -24.76
N HIS A 519 -12.52 1.06 -24.33
CA HIS A 519 -11.40 2.00 -24.49
C HIS A 519 -11.18 2.41 -25.95
N GLU A 520 -11.22 1.48 -26.88
CA GLU A 520 -11.02 1.74 -28.30
C GLU A 520 -12.15 2.60 -28.89
N ALA A 521 -13.41 2.40 -28.47
CA ALA A 521 -14.52 3.26 -28.88
C ALA A 521 -14.35 4.68 -28.35
N LEU A 522 -13.92 4.82 -27.08
CA LEU A 522 -13.58 6.14 -26.50
C LEU A 522 -12.45 6.85 -27.25
N LEU A 523 -11.51 6.11 -27.85
CA LEU A 523 -10.46 6.70 -28.68
C LEU A 523 -10.92 7.03 -30.11
N ASP A 524 -11.93 6.30 -30.62
CA ASP A 524 -12.46 6.47 -31.96
C ASP A 524 -13.41 7.67 -32.07
N ASP A 525 -14.33 7.80 -31.11
CA ASP A 525 -15.28 8.91 -31.01
C ASP A 525 -15.41 9.37 -29.54
N PRO A 526 -14.44 10.16 -29.05
CA PRO A 526 -14.41 10.57 -27.66
C PRO A 526 -15.65 11.35 -27.23
N GLU A 527 -16.18 12.23 -28.09
CA GLU A 527 -17.34 13.06 -27.73
C GLU A 527 -18.60 12.21 -27.60
N ALA A 528 -18.87 11.30 -28.52
CA ALA A 528 -20.03 10.42 -28.45
C ALA A 528 -20.00 9.55 -27.19
N GLU A 529 -18.85 8.94 -26.85
CA GLU A 529 -18.69 8.09 -25.67
C GLU A 529 -18.83 8.91 -24.37
N VAL A 530 -18.26 10.12 -24.29
CA VAL A 530 -18.39 11.01 -23.12
C VAL A 530 -19.85 11.44 -22.94
N ARG A 531 -20.56 11.80 -24.04
CA ARG A 531 -21.98 12.16 -23.98
C ARG A 531 -22.83 10.96 -23.51
N ALA A 532 -22.58 9.76 -24.00
CA ALA A 532 -23.28 8.55 -23.58
C ALA A 532 -23.05 8.24 -22.09
N MET A 533 -21.81 8.36 -21.62
CA MET A 533 -21.45 8.16 -20.22
C MET A 533 -22.12 9.19 -19.30
N LEU A 534 -22.09 10.48 -19.65
CA LEU A 534 -22.72 11.54 -18.87
C LEU A 534 -24.24 11.42 -18.86
N ALA A 535 -24.86 11.07 -20.00
CA ALA A 535 -26.29 10.79 -20.08
C ALA A 535 -26.71 9.62 -19.15
N TRP A 536 -25.90 8.54 -19.09
CA TRP A 536 -26.16 7.43 -18.18
C TRP A 536 -25.99 7.83 -16.68
N LEU A 537 -25.11 8.80 -16.40
CA LEU A 537 -24.94 9.41 -15.07
C LEU A 537 -26.03 10.44 -14.73
N ASP A 538 -26.97 10.73 -15.62
CA ASP A 538 -27.98 11.79 -15.53
C ASP A 538 -27.34 13.20 -15.42
N GLN A 539 -26.20 13.42 -16.09
CA GLN A 539 -25.47 14.69 -16.09
C GLN A 539 -25.46 15.32 -17.50
N PRO A 540 -25.52 16.66 -17.59
CA PRO A 540 -25.37 17.35 -18.86
C PRO A 540 -23.95 17.20 -19.41
N PHE A 541 -23.78 17.31 -20.71
CA PHE A 541 -22.46 17.37 -21.32
C PHE A 541 -21.80 18.73 -21.06
N GLU A 542 -20.52 18.73 -20.70
CA GLU A 542 -19.69 19.90 -20.54
C GLU A 542 -18.42 19.78 -21.38
N ASP A 543 -18.05 20.84 -22.12
CA ASP A 543 -16.83 20.89 -22.94
C ASP A 543 -15.55 20.68 -22.11
N ALA A 544 -15.57 21.01 -20.82
CA ALA A 544 -14.47 20.77 -19.89
C ALA A 544 -14.09 19.29 -19.80
N CYS A 545 -15.03 18.37 -20.00
CA CYS A 545 -14.76 16.92 -20.05
C CYS A 545 -13.87 16.54 -21.24
N MET A 546 -13.94 17.27 -22.35
CA MET A 546 -13.07 17.06 -23.51
C MET A 546 -11.67 17.69 -23.32
N ALA A 547 -11.59 18.71 -22.49
CA ALA A 547 -10.33 19.38 -22.13
C ALA A 547 -9.68 18.80 -20.85
N PHE A 548 -10.02 17.56 -20.46
CA PHE A 548 -9.61 16.90 -19.22
C PHE A 548 -8.11 16.93 -18.93
N HIS A 549 -7.27 16.97 -19.97
CA HIS A 549 -5.80 17.02 -19.87
C HIS A 549 -5.28 18.34 -19.28
N THR A 550 -6.11 19.38 -19.26
CA THR A 550 -5.79 20.67 -18.61
C THR A 550 -6.15 20.70 -17.12
N ASN A 551 -6.83 19.68 -16.62
CA ASN A 551 -7.20 19.57 -15.22
C ASN A 551 -5.95 19.34 -14.35
N ALA A 552 -5.66 20.31 -13.45
CA ALA A 552 -4.46 20.32 -12.61
C ALA A 552 -4.53 19.35 -11.40
N ARG A 553 -5.61 18.59 -11.25
CA ARG A 553 -5.78 17.61 -10.16
C ARG A 553 -4.58 16.67 -10.04
N ALA A 554 -4.15 16.38 -8.82
CA ALA A 554 -3.12 15.36 -8.56
C ALA A 554 -3.61 13.96 -8.94
N VAL A 555 -2.80 13.20 -9.70
CA VAL A 555 -3.14 11.85 -10.19
C VAL A 555 -2.09 10.85 -9.71
N ARG A 556 -2.49 9.86 -8.90
CA ARG A 556 -1.60 8.85 -8.30
C ARG A 556 -1.80 7.47 -8.90
N THR A 557 -1.55 7.32 -10.19
CA THR A 557 -1.66 6.03 -10.88
C THR A 557 -0.48 5.81 -11.82
N ALA A 558 -0.30 4.56 -12.28
CA ALA A 558 0.69 4.23 -13.32
C ALA A 558 0.41 4.92 -14.68
N SER A 559 -0.73 5.62 -14.81
CA SER A 559 -1.14 6.33 -16.01
C SER A 559 -1.18 7.86 -15.84
N SER A 560 -0.62 8.41 -14.73
CA SER A 560 -0.68 9.83 -14.39
C SER A 560 -0.23 10.74 -15.53
N GLU A 561 0.90 10.41 -16.17
CA GLU A 561 1.45 11.23 -17.24
C GLU A 561 0.67 11.13 -18.56
N GLN A 562 0.02 9.98 -18.77
CA GLN A 562 -0.75 9.76 -20.01
C GLN A 562 -2.01 10.62 -20.06
N VAL A 563 -2.66 10.86 -18.91
CA VAL A 563 -3.90 11.65 -18.83
C VAL A 563 -3.67 13.17 -18.82
N ARG A 564 -2.42 13.62 -18.82
CA ARG A 564 -2.04 15.02 -18.98
C ARG A 564 -1.83 15.43 -20.43
N LYS A 565 -2.10 14.52 -21.37
CA LYS A 565 -2.06 14.74 -22.80
C LYS A 565 -3.45 14.54 -23.40
N PRO A 566 -3.77 15.19 -24.54
CA PRO A 566 -4.99 14.88 -25.28
C PRO A 566 -5.08 13.37 -25.60
N ILE A 567 -6.27 12.89 -25.84
CA ILE A 567 -6.53 11.50 -26.26
C ILE A 567 -5.63 11.16 -27.45
N ASN A 568 -4.94 10.02 -27.37
CA ASN A 568 -4.10 9.49 -28.42
C ASN A 568 -4.20 7.96 -28.48
N ARG A 569 -3.64 7.37 -29.53
CA ARG A 569 -3.68 5.91 -29.78
C ARG A 569 -2.36 5.20 -29.49
N ASP A 570 -1.41 5.84 -28.84
CA ASP A 570 -0.07 5.29 -28.57
C ASP A 570 -0.11 3.97 -27.78
N GLY A 571 -1.20 3.74 -27.03
CA GLY A 571 -1.42 2.53 -26.27
C GLY A 571 -1.98 1.34 -27.06
N VAL A 572 -2.48 1.54 -28.29
CA VAL A 572 -3.19 0.52 -29.05
C VAL A 572 -2.23 -0.37 -29.84
N GLY A 573 -2.37 -1.67 -29.74
CA GLY A 573 -1.60 -2.64 -30.53
C GLY A 573 -0.15 -2.80 -30.06
N GLN A 574 0.23 -2.30 -28.90
CA GLN A 574 1.61 -2.41 -28.39
C GLN A 574 2.06 -3.86 -28.10
N TRP A 575 1.14 -4.81 -28.02
CA TRP A 575 1.44 -6.22 -27.91
C TRP A 575 1.94 -6.86 -29.22
N ARG A 576 1.62 -6.27 -30.40
CA ARG A 576 1.89 -6.88 -31.72
C ARG A 576 3.34 -7.26 -31.98
N PRO A 577 4.35 -6.44 -31.66
CA PRO A 577 5.75 -6.83 -31.82
C PRO A 577 6.17 -8.02 -30.96
N TYR A 578 5.38 -8.32 -29.91
CA TYR A 578 5.62 -9.40 -28.95
C TYR A 578 4.78 -10.64 -29.20
N ASP A 579 3.95 -10.66 -30.24
CA ASP A 579 2.92 -11.67 -30.51
C ASP A 579 3.42 -13.12 -30.40
N LYS A 580 4.62 -13.38 -30.91
CA LYS A 580 5.26 -14.72 -30.90
C LYS A 580 5.58 -15.27 -29.51
N TRP A 581 5.56 -14.43 -28.47
CA TRP A 581 5.81 -14.84 -27.08
C TRP A 581 4.55 -14.84 -26.21
N LEU A 582 3.40 -14.44 -26.77
CA LEU A 582 2.17 -14.26 -26.02
C LEU A 582 1.21 -15.47 -26.06
N ASP A 583 1.65 -16.63 -26.58
CA ASP A 583 0.81 -17.83 -26.65
C ASP A 583 0.27 -18.26 -25.27
N PRO A 584 1.04 -18.23 -24.15
CA PRO A 584 0.47 -18.52 -22.83
C PRO A 584 -0.65 -17.57 -22.41
N LEU A 585 -0.56 -16.28 -22.77
CA LEU A 585 -1.60 -15.29 -22.53
C LEU A 585 -2.85 -15.57 -23.39
N LYS A 586 -2.67 -15.82 -24.70
CA LYS A 586 -3.77 -16.10 -25.63
C LYS A 586 -4.54 -17.35 -25.20
N GLN A 587 -3.83 -18.40 -24.80
CA GLN A 587 -4.44 -19.63 -24.28
C GLN A 587 -5.26 -19.39 -23.00
N ALA A 588 -4.73 -18.59 -22.06
CA ALA A 588 -5.43 -18.28 -20.82
C ALA A 588 -6.67 -17.39 -21.02
N LEU A 589 -6.63 -16.49 -22.01
CA LEU A 589 -7.80 -15.66 -22.40
C LEU A 589 -8.90 -16.49 -23.06
N GLY A 590 -8.54 -17.49 -23.87
CA GLY A 590 -9.52 -18.36 -24.55
C GLY A 590 -10.57 -17.57 -25.35
N SER A 591 -11.81 -17.99 -25.24
CA SER A 591 -12.96 -17.40 -25.97
C SER A 591 -13.18 -15.89 -25.72
N VAL A 592 -12.66 -15.36 -24.61
CA VAL A 592 -12.78 -13.92 -24.30
C VAL A 592 -11.98 -13.05 -25.29
N LEU A 593 -10.90 -13.58 -25.84
CA LEU A 593 -10.10 -12.87 -26.84
C LEU A 593 -10.88 -12.72 -28.15
N ASP A 594 -11.54 -13.79 -28.59
CA ASP A 594 -12.25 -13.82 -29.86
C ASP A 594 -13.58 -13.06 -29.81
N ALA A 595 -14.25 -13.04 -28.65
CA ALA A 595 -15.54 -12.38 -28.46
C ALA A 595 -15.44 -10.87 -28.26
N TYR A 596 -14.25 -10.34 -27.92
CA TYR A 596 -14.08 -8.91 -27.62
C TYR A 596 -14.63 -8.00 -28.74
N PRO A 597 -15.36 -6.90 -28.46
CA PRO A 597 -15.65 -6.30 -27.14
C PRO A 597 -16.82 -6.91 -26.35
N ALA A 598 -17.56 -7.85 -26.94
CA ALA A 598 -18.62 -8.58 -26.25
C ALA A 598 -18.05 -9.57 -25.22
N SER A 599 -18.95 -10.18 -24.44
CA SER A 599 -18.63 -11.35 -23.63
C SER A 599 -18.97 -12.63 -24.40
N PRO A 600 -18.16 -13.70 -24.30
CA PRO A 600 -18.50 -14.97 -24.96
C PRO A 600 -19.75 -15.60 -24.34
N ALA A 601 -20.45 -16.41 -25.13
CA ALA A 601 -21.59 -17.17 -24.64
C ALA A 601 -21.16 -18.32 -23.70
N ASP A 602 -19.95 -18.83 -23.90
CA ASP A 602 -19.33 -19.87 -23.09
C ASP A 602 -17.88 -19.47 -22.79
N PHE A 603 -17.46 -19.63 -21.56
CA PHE A 603 -16.12 -19.26 -21.09
C PHE A 603 -15.11 -20.43 -21.11
N GLY A 604 -15.53 -21.61 -21.51
CA GLY A 604 -14.69 -22.81 -21.68
C GLY A 604 -14.41 -23.55 -20.39
#